data_d920f8b86f44425e05ea680f676ac80c
#
_entry.id   d920f8b86f44425e05ea680f676ac80c
#
_cell.length_a   1.000
_cell.length_b   1.000
_cell.length_c   1.000
_cell.angle_alpha   90.00
_cell.angle_beta   90.00
_cell.angle_gamma   90.00
#
_symmetry.space_group_name_H-M   'P 1'
#
loop_
_entity.id
_entity.type
_entity.pdbx_description
1 polymer ?
#
loop_
_entity_poly.entity_id
_entity_poly.type
_entity_poly.pdbx_seq_one_letter_code
_entity_poly.pdbx_strand_id
1 'polypeptide(L)'
;MKIQIRKGILKEHATGAAVVALFEGESGPGQASAILDKESCSRIEEIIRMGDFQGRLNQTALLYTLGQTVKRILLVGLGKRLDFSIDRLRGSYARAAQQIRSIGITEFSTSLHIVGTDLSVERMAEAVVEGVILGLYRFLPFKTQNRDQDCEVTGFTMLEQDDAAYKLIRTAA
;
A
#
# COMPACT_ATOMS: atom_id res chain seq x y z
N MET A 1 -16.01 5.78 0.98
CA MET A 1 -14.82 5.15 1.61
C MET A 1 -14.46 5.88 2.90
N LYS A 2 -14.21 5.15 3.98
CA LYS A 2 -13.74 5.69 5.27
C LYS A 2 -12.21 5.67 5.30
N ILE A 3 -11.57 6.80 5.56
CA ILE A 3 -10.12 6.92 5.73
C ILE A 3 -9.80 7.05 7.21
N GLN A 4 -8.83 6.30 7.70
CA GLN A 4 -8.42 6.31 9.10
C GLN A 4 -6.89 6.32 9.21
N ILE A 5 -6.39 7.18 10.08
CA ILE A 5 -5.01 7.14 10.55
C ILE A 5 -5.05 6.53 11.96
N ARG A 6 -4.32 5.45 12.18
CA ARG A 6 -4.29 4.76 13.48
C ARG A 6 -2.86 4.53 13.94
N LYS A 7 -2.68 4.60 15.24
CA LYS A 7 -1.45 4.14 15.86
C LYS A 7 -1.43 2.60 15.88
N GLY A 8 -0.34 2.01 15.40
CA GLY A 8 -0.19 0.56 15.38
C GLY A 8 0.81 0.09 14.34
N ILE A 9 0.96 -1.22 14.24
CA ILE A 9 1.87 -1.88 13.32
C ILE A 9 1.08 -2.80 12.36
N LEU A 10 1.50 -2.87 11.12
CA LEU A 10 0.75 -3.53 10.05
C LEU A 10 0.52 -5.03 10.30
N LYS A 11 1.54 -5.74 10.81
CA LYS A 11 1.44 -7.18 11.11
C LYS A 11 0.40 -7.55 12.18
N GLU A 12 -0.01 -6.58 13.02
CA GLU A 12 -0.98 -6.80 14.10
C GLU A 12 -2.38 -6.31 13.74
N HIS A 13 -2.52 -5.61 12.60
CA HIS A 13 -3.78 -5.01 12.20
C HIS A 13 -4.57 -5.95 11.28
N ALA A 14 -5.74 -6.41 11.75
CA ALA A 14 -6.65 -7.22 10.95
C ALA A 14 -7.21 -6.38 9.79
N THR A 15 -6.92 -6.81 8.56
CA THR A 15 -7.32 -6.11 7.33
C THR A 15 -7.53 -7.10 6.19
N GLY A 16 -8.32 -6.73 5.20
CA GLY A 16 -8.54 -7.55 4.00
C GLY A 16 -7.26 -7.73 3.18
N ALA A 17 -6.43 -6.69 3.12
CA ALA A 17 -5.08 -6.74 2.56
C ALA A 17 -4.18 -5.66 3.17
N ALA A 18 -2.88 -5.93 3.25
CA ALA A 18 -1.84 -4.95 3.51
C ALA A 18 -1.17 -4.52 2.20
N VAL A 19 -1.02 -3.22 1.98
CA VAL A 19 -0.24 -2.68 0.86
C VAL A 19 1.16 -2.36 1.34
N VAL A 20 2.17 -2.88 0.65
CA VAL A 20 3.59 -2.68 0.96
C VAL A 20 4.30 -2.17 -0.28
N ALA A 21 4.91 -0.99 -0.15
CA ALA A 21 5.63 -0.33 -1.23
C ALA A 21 7.12 -0.65 -1.17
N LEU A 22 7.74 -1.04 -2.30
CA LEU A 22 9.14 -1.40 -2.39
C LEU A 22 9.79 -0.71 -3.59
N PHE A 23 11.07 -0.35 -3.45
CA PHE A 23 11.85 0.22 -4.54
C PHE A 23 12.40 -0.86 -5.49
N GLU A 24 12.69 -0.46 -6.70
CA GLU A 24 13.35 -1.29 -7.70
C GLU A 24 14.78 -1.63 -7.27
N GLY A 25 15.15 -2.92 -7.40
CA GLY A 25 16.47 -3.42 -7.06
C GLY A 25 16.66 -3.81 -5.59
N GLU A 26 15.62 -3.71 -4.76
CA GLU A 26 15.67 -4.28 -3.41
C GLU A 26 15.60 -5.81 -3.49
N SER A 27 16.44 -6.51 -2.71
CA SER A 27 16.51 -7.99 -2.68
C SER A 27 15.52 -8.62 -1.70
N GLY A 28 14.75 -7.82 -0.98
CA GLY A 28 13.82 -8.26 0.05
C GLY A 28 12.90 -7.12 0.51
N PRO A 29 12.17 -7.30 1.61
CA PRO A 29 11.23 -6.31 2.12
C PRO A 29 11.91 -5.01 2.62
N GLY A 30 13.25 -4.99 2.73
CA GLY A 30 13.99 -3.80 3.13
C GLY A 30 13.43 -3.19 4.43
N GLN A 31 13.08 -1.92 4.36
CA GLN A 31 12.51 -1.19 5.49
C GLN A 31 11.13 -1.69 5.92
N ALA A 32 10.37 -2.33 5.02
CA ALA A 32 9.08 -2.93 5.36
C ALA A 32 9.21 -4.13 6.32
N SER A 33 10.40 -4.69 6.53
CA SER A 33 10.64 -5.76 7.49
C SER A 33 10.27 -5.38 8.94
N ALA A 34 10.33 -4.10 9.28
CA ALA A 34 9.95 -3.61 10.61
C ALA A 34 8.43 -3.71 10.88
N ILE A 35 7.61 -3.65 9.84
CA ILE A 35 6.14 -3.62 9.92
C ILE A 35 5.49 -4.96 9.57
N LEU A 36 6.26 -5.93 9.08
CA LEU A 36 5.82 -7.26 8.67
C LEU A 36 6.33 -8.34 9.62
N ASP A 37 5.67 -9.50 9.61
CA ASP A 37 6.16 -10.70 10.26
C ASP A 37 7.23 -11.42 9.40
N LYS A 38 7.96 -12.34 10.05
CA LYS A 38 9.08 -13.05 9.42
C LYS A 38 8.66 -13.91 8.23
N GLU A 39 7.48 -14.53 8.29
CA GLU A 39 6.97 -15.36 7.18
C GLU A 39 6.65 -14.49 5.96
N SER A 40 5.97 -13.36 6.17
CA SER A 40 5.69 -12.39 5.11
C SER A 40 6.96 -11.86 4.46
N CYS A 41 7.98 -11.55 5.26
CA CYS A 41 9.29 -11.13 4.75
C CYS A 41 9.92 -12.20 3.85
N SER A 42 9.94 -13.45 4.30
CA SER A 42 10.52 -14.58 3.52
C SER A 42 9.78 -14.81 2.20
N ARG A 43 8.46 -14.66 2.17
CA ARG A 43 7.66 -14.77 0.94
C ARG A 43 7.93 -13.62 -0.03
N ILE A 44 8.15 -12.41 0.47
CA ILE A 44 8.54 -11.26 -0.35
C ILE A 44 9.91 -11.49 -0.97
N GLU A 45 10.89 -11.97 -0.21
CA GLU A 45 12.22 -12.32 -0.70
C GLU A 45 12.15 -13.39 -1.79
N GLU A 46 11.31 -14.39 -1.62
CA GLU A 46 11.13 -15.47 -2.60
C GLU A 46 10.59 -14.96 -3.93
N ILE A 47 9.54 -14.14 -3.93
CA ILE A 47 8.94 -13.62 -5.16
C ILE A 47 9.87 -12.63 -5.89
N ILE A 48 10.67 -11.87 -5.14
CA ILE A 48 11.71 -11.02 -5.71
C ILE A 48 12.81 -11.88 -6.36
N ARG A 49 13.26 -12.93 -5.68
CA ARG A 49 14.27 -13.84 -6.20
C ARG A 49 13.82 -14.59 -7.45
N MET A 50 12.53 -14.95 -7.54
CA MET A 50 11.92 -15.56 -8.73
C MET A 50 11.81 -14.57 -9.90
N GLY A 51 11.89 -13.27 -9.66
CA GLY A 51 11.77 -12.23 -10.68
C GLY A 51 10.34 -11.81 -10.97
N ASP A 52 9.35 -12.34 -10.27
CA ASP A 52 7.93 -12.02 -10.45
C ASP A 52 7.61 -10.60 -9.97
N PHE A 53 8.37 -10.10 -8.99
CA PHE A 53 8.32 -8.73 -8.54
C PHE A 53 9.72 -8.15 -8.45
N GLN A 54 9.93 -6.99 -9.06
CA GLN A 54 11.23 -6.30 -9.13
C GLN A 54 11.17 -4.87 -8.59
N GLY A 55 10.01 -4.43 -8.07
CA GLY A 55 9.82 -3.08 -7.57
C GLY A 55 9.72 -2.00 -8.65
N ARG A 56 9.57 -2.37 -9.93
CA ARG A 56 9.40 -1.40 -11.03
C ARG A 56 8.20 -0.50 -10.76
N LEU A 57 8.25 0.74 -11.21
CA LEU A 57 7.18 1.72 -10.99
C LEU A 57 5.81 1.15 -11.38
N ASN A 58 4.86 1.20 -10.44
CA ASN A 58 3.49 0.70 -10.59
C ASN A 58 3.36 -0.82 -10.81
N GLN A 59 4.45 -1.59 -10.72
CA GLN A 59 4.36 -3.05 -10.70
C GLN A 59 3.62 -3.49 -9.44
N THR A 60 2.74 -4.49 -9.57
CA THR A 60 2.01 -5.05 -8.42
C THR A 60 2.16 -6.56 -8.36
N ALA A 61 2.24 -7.12 -7.16
CA ALA A 61 2.20 -8.55 -6.93
C ALA A 61 1.38 -8.85 -5.67
N LEU A 62 0.51 -9.86 -5.75
CA LEU A 62 -0.35 -10.27 -4.63
C LEU A 62 0.18 -11.55 -4.00
N LEU A 63 0.41 -11.50 -2.70
CA LEU A 63 0.84 -12.63 -1.88
C LEU A 63 -0.28 -13.03 -0.93
N TYR A 64 -0.40 -14.34 -0.69
CA TYR A 64 -1.29 -14.90 0.33
C TYR A 64 -0.45 -15.41 1.50
N THR A 65 -0.84 -15.04 2.71
CA THR A 65 -0.24 -15.48 3.97
C THR A 65 -1.23 -16.38 4.71
N LEU A 66 -0.85 -17.61 4.97
CA LEU A 66 -1.73 -18.56 5.64
C LEU A 66 -1.61 -18.42 7.16
N GLY A 67 -2.75 -18.33 7.87
CA GLY A 67 -2.79 -18.32 9.34
C GLY A 67 -2.35 -17.02 10.01
N GLN A 68 -2.06 -15.96 9.24
CA GLN A 68 -1.63 -14.66 9.77
C GLN A 68 -2.81 -13.70 9.95
N THR A 69 -2.61 -12.66 10.76
CA THR A 69 -3.57 -11.56 10.94
C THR A 69 -3.83 -10.84 9.62
N VAL A 70 -2.77 -10.60 8.85
CA VAL A 70 -2.82 -10.09 7.48
C VAL A 70 -2.88 -11.27 6.52
N LYS A 71 -3.99 -11.49 5.84
CA LYS A 71 -4.18 -12.65 4.94
C LYS A 71 -3.66 -12.43 3.53
N ARG A 72 -3.50 -11.18 3.12
CA ARG A 72 -3.03 -10.81 1.77
C ARG A 72 -2.09 -9.63 1.86
N ILE A 73 -1.00 -9.69 1.13
CA ILE A 73 -0.06 -8.58 0.97
C ILE A 73 -0.03 -8.23 -0.50
N LEU A 74 -0.38 -6.98 -0.81
CA LEU A 74 -0.20 -6.42 -2.14
C LEU A 74 1.08 -5.61 -2.16
N LEU A 75 2.07 -6.10 -2.89
CA LEU A 75 3.29 -5.34 -3.18
C LEU A 75 3.01 -4.31 -4.27
N VAL A 76 3.57 -3.12 -4.13
CA VAL A 76 3.56 -2.09 -5.17
C VAL A 76 4.95 -1.50 -5.36
N GLY A 77 5.40 -1.41 -6.61
CA GLY A 77 6.70 -0.89 -6.98
C GLY A 77 6.70 0.63 -7.05
N LEU A 78 7.70 1.24 -6.43
CA LEU A 78 7.97 2.68 -6.45
C LEU A 78 8.93 3.10 -7.58
N GLY A 79 9.52 2.10 -8.30
CA GLY A 79 10.58 2.35 -9.26
C GLY A 79 11.91 2.64 -8.58
N LYS A 80 12.85 3.22 -9.34
CA LYS A 80 14.20 3.51 -8.83
C LYS A 80 14.17 4.59 -7.76
N ARG A 81 14.94 4.39 -6.68
CA ARG A 81 15.03 5.33 -5.57
C ARG A 81 15.51 6.74 -5.99
N LEU A 82 16.43 6.83 -6.97
CA LEU A 82 16.92 8.11 -7.50
C LEU A 82 15.84 8.95 -8.17
N ASP A 83 14.82 8.31 -8.67
CA ASP A 83 13.72 8.99 -9.39
C ASP A 83 12.48 9.16 -8.49
N PHE A 84 12.58 8.86 -7.20
CA PHE A 84 11.46 8.91 -6.28
C PHE A 84 10.93 10.34 -6.11
N SER A 85 9.61 10.47 -6.19
CA SER A 85 8.90 11.74 -6.02
C SER A 85 7.52 11.53 -5.43
N ILE A 86 6.93 12.60 -4.93
CA ILE A 86 5.54 12.60 -4.43
C ILE A 86 4.56 12.09 -5.48
N ASP A 87 4.74 12.48 -6.75
CA ASP A 87 3.85 12.04 -7.83
C ASP A 87 3.98 10.55 -8.14
N ARG A 88 5.19 9.99 -8.06
CA ARG A 88 5.40 8.54 -8.19
C ARG A 88 4.76 7.78 -7.03
N LEU A 89 4.90 8.28 -5.81
CA LEU A 89 4.25 7.69 -4.63
C LEU A 89 2.72 7.70 -4.79
N ARG A 90 2.16 8.86 -5.15
CA ARG A 90 0.71 9.02 -5.43
C ARG A 90 0.24 8.03 -6.49
N GLY A 91 0.95 7.95 -7.61
CA GLY A 91 0.63 7.03 -8.71
C GLY A 91 0.69 5.56 -8.32
N SER A 92 1.70 5.15 -7.55
CA SER A 92 1.84 3.77 -7.07
C SER A 92 0.71 3.38 -6.13
N TYR A 93 0.28 4.25 -5.21
CA TYR A 93 -0.85 3.97 -4.33
C TYR A 93 -2.19 4.05 -5.06
N ALA A 94 -2.34 4.88 -6.09
CA ALA A 94 -3.49 4.84 -6.98
C ALA A 94 -3.59 3.47 -7.69
N ARG A 95 -2.47 2.95 -8.19
CA ARG A 95 -2.39 1.62 -8.80
C ARG A 95 -2.70 0.51 -7.80
N ALA A 96 -2.17 0.59 -6.58
CA ALA A 96 -2.48 -0.38 -5.52
C ALA A 96 -3.97 -0.39 -5.19
N ALA A 97 -4.60 0.76 -5.02
CA ALA A 97 -6.02 0.88 -4.73
C ALA A 97 -6.91 0.30 -5.85
N GLN A 98 -6.55 0.52 -7.12
CA GLN A 98 -7.21 -0.10 -8.27
C GLN A 98 -7.10 -1.62 -8.25
N GLN A 99 -5.91 -2.16 -7.90
CA GLN A 99 -5.70 -3.60 -7.79
C GLN A 99 -6.49 -4.20 -6.63
N ILE A 100 -6.52 -3.56 -5.45
CA ILE A 100 -7.35 -3.95 -4.30
C ILE A 100 -8.82 -4.07 -4.70
N ARG A 101 -9.35 -3.06 -5.39
CA ARG A 101 -10.73 -3.11 -5.89
C ARG A 101 -10.96 -4.25 -6.87
N SER A 102 -10.03 -4.45 -7.82
CA SER A 102 -10.19 -5.47 -8.88
C SER A 102 -10.22 -6.91 -8.35
N ILE A 103 -9.60 -7.15 -7.19
CA ILE A 103 -9.59 -8.45 -6.52
C ILE A 103 -10.69 -8.59 -5.45
N GLY A 104 -11.63 -7.64 -5.38
CA GLY A 104 -12.80 -7.74 -4.53
C GLY A 104 -12.56 -7.49 -3.04
N ILE A 105 -11.52 -6.75 -2.68
CA ILE A 105 -11.23 -6.40 -1.28
C ILE A 105 -11.88 -5.06 -0.93
N THR A 106 -12.66 -5.06 0.15
CA THR A 106 -13.42 -3.89 0.61
C THR A 106 -12.65 -2.99 1.57
N GLU A 107 -11.66 -3.54 2.29
CA GLU A 107 -10.85 -2.79 3.25
C GLU A 107 -9.38 -3.18 3.15
N PHE A 108 -8.49 -2.20 3.19
CA PHE A 108 -7.05 -2.44 3.18
C PHE A 108 -6.30 -1.44 4.03
N SER A 109 -5.07 -1.79 4.35
CA SER A 109 -4.21 -0.97 5.19
C SER A 109 -2.81 -0.84 4.62
N THR A 110 -2.10 0.21 5.02
CA THR A 110 -0.68 0.41 4.75
C THR A 110 0.01 1.03 5.94
N SER A 111 1.34 1.06 5.90
CA SER A 111 2.17 1.85 6.81
C SER A 111 3.23 2.58 6.00
N LEU A 112 3.55 3.81 6.40
CA LEU A 112 4.66 4.55 5.81
C LEU A 112 5.98 4.03 6.41
N HIS A 113 6.72 3.27 5.59
CA HIS A 113 8.01 2.68 5.96
C HIS A 113 9.15 3.16 5.05
N ILE A 114 8.88 4.21 4.27
CA ILE A 114 9.85 4.78 3.32
C ILE A 114 10.70 5.79 4.08
N VAL A 115 11.98 5.48 4.29
CA VAL A 115 12.97 6.37 4.92
C VAL A 115 14.13 6.65 3.97
N GLY A 116 14.94 7.66 4.29
CA GLY A 116 16.10 8.05 3.48
C GLY A 116 15.70 8.77 2.19
N THR A 117 14.65 9.58 2.25
CA THR A 117 14.23 10.53 1.21
C THR A 117 14.19 11.93 1.80
N ASP A 118 14.29 12.96 0.94
CA ASP A 118 14.18 14.36 1.34
C ASP A 118 12.72 14.82 1.55
N LEU A 119 11.78 13.88 1.45
CA LEU A 119 10.36 14.14 1.59
C LEU A 119 9.92 14.03 3.04
N SER A 120 9.14 14.98 3.52
CA SER A 120 8.55 14.90 4.85
C SER A 120 7.48 13.81 4.92
N VAL A 121 7.31 13.23 6.12
CA VAL A 121 6.35 12.17 6.36
C VAL A 121 4.92 12.61 6.09
N GLU A 122 4.61 13.88 6.37
CA GLU A 122 3.29 14.49 6.11
C GLU A 122 2.98 14.49 4.62
N ARG A 123 3.91 15.00 3.79
CA ARG A 123 3.73 15.04 2.33
C ARG A 123 3.60 13.67 1.72
N MET A 124 4.33 12.68 2.25
CA MET A 124 4.18 11.29 1.82
C MET A 124 2.81 10.73 2.21
N ALA A 125 2.32 11.02 3.41
CA ALA A 125 1.00 10.59 3.86
C ALA A 125 -0.13 11.20 3.01
N GLU A 126 -0.08 12.50 2.74
CA GLU A 126 -1.00 13.19 1.83
C GLU A 126 -1.02 12.51 0.46
N ALA A 127 0.16 12.27 -0.13
CA ALA A 127 0.26 11.65 -1.45
C ALA A 127 -0.31 10.23 -1.49
N VAL A 128 -0.15 9.45 -0.42
CA VAL A 128 -0.73 8.11 -0.29
C VAL A 128 -2.26 8.20 -0.25
N VAL A 129 -2.82 9.08 0.60
CA VAL A 129 -4.27 9.28 0.72
C VAL A 129 -4.87 9.77 -0.58
N GLU A 130 -4.27 10.79 -1.19
CA GLU A 130 -4.70 11.32 -2.50
C GLU A 130 -4.64 10.24 -3.59
N GLY A 131 -3.55 9.45 -3.63
CA GLY A 131 -3.39 8.36 -4.57
C GLY A 131 -4.50 7.32 -4.43
N VAL A 132 -4.82 6.93 -3.21
CA VAL A 132 -5.92 5.99 -2.94
C VAL A 132 -7.26 6.55 -3.40
N ILE A 133 -7.57 7.81 -3.04
CA ILE A 133 -8.83 8.47 -3.44
C ILE A 133 -8.94 8.54 -4.96
N LEU A 134 -7.90 9.06 -5.63
CA LEU A 134 -7.88 9.20 -7.08
C LEU A 134 -7.93 7.87 -7.81
N GLY A 135 -7.21 6.85 -7.32
CA GLY A 135 -7.21 5.51 -7.91
C GLY A 135 -8.57 4.80 -7.81
N LEU A 136 -9.36 5.11 -6.78
CA LEU A 136 -10.70 4.55 -6.60
C LEU A 136 -11.79 5.39 -7.24
N TYR A 137 -11.49 6.63 -7.64
CA TYR A 137 -12.46 7.49 -8.30
C TYR A 137 -12.98 6.85 -9.60
N ARG A 138 -14.29 6.89 -9.79
CA ARG A 138 -14.97 6.41 -11.00
C ARG A 138 -16.02 7.43 -11.44
N PHE A 139 -15.96 7.75 -12.71
CA PHE A 139 -17.04 8.49 -13.36
C PHE A 139 -18.01 7.48 -14.01
N LEU A 140 -19.16 7.24 -13.35
CA LEU A 140 -20.11 6.16 -13.74
C LEU A 140 -21.33 6.57 -14.55
N PRO A 141 -21.53 7.83 -15.04
CA PRO A 141 -22.82 8.26 -15.56
C PRO A 141 -23.30 7.50 -16.81
N PHE A 142 -22.43 6.76 -17.51
CA PHE A 142 -22.78 6.07 -18.78
C PHE A 142 -22.58 4.55 -18.77
N LYS A 143 -22.22 3.93 -17.65
CA LYS A 143 -22.13 2.46 -17.57
C LYS A 143 -23.47 1.87 -17.20
N THR A 144 -24.16 1.28 -18.19
CA THR A 144 -25.44 0.57 -18.03
C THR A 144 -25.28 -0.94 -17.80
N GLN A 145 -24.09 -1.50 -18.01
CA GLN A 145 -23.82 -2.93 -17.86
C GLN A 145 -22.80 -3.19 -16.74
N ASN A 146 -22.98 -4.29 -16.00
CA ASN A 146 -22.09 -4.80 -14.93
C ASN A 146 -21.95 -3.94 -13.67
N ARG A 147 -23.00 -3.24 -13.22
CA ARG A 147 -23.00 -2.52 -11.94
C ARG A 147 -22.89 -3.43 -10.72
N ASP A 148 -23.44 -4.65 -10.82
CA ASP A 148 -23.57 -5.57 -9.66
C ASP A 148 -22.31 -6.41 -9.36
N GLN A 149 -21.26 -6.32 -10.19
CA GLN A 149 -20.00 -7.08 -10.01
C GLN A 149 -18.84 -6.23 -9.50
N ASP A 150 -19.04 -4.93 -9.32
CA ASP A 150 -17.97 -4.03 -8.92
C ASP A 150 -17.85 -3.95 -7.38
N CYS A 151 -16.79 -4.53 -6.82
CA CYS A 151 -16.45 -4.35 -5.42
C CYS A 151 -16.17 -2.85 -5.13
N GLU A 152 -16.82 -2.33 -4.09
CA GLU A 152 -16.55 -1.00 -3.58
C GLU A 152 -15.58 -1.09 -2.39
N VAL A 153 -14.47 -0.36 -2.46
CA VAL A 153 -13.55 -0.20 -1.34
C VAL A 153 -14.21 0.76 -0.34
N THR A 154 -14.54 0.25 0.84
CA THR A 154 -15.25 0.99 1.89
C THR A 154 -14.32 1.57 2.94
N GLY A 155 -13.12 0.98 3.12
CA GLY A 155 -12.17 1.38 4.15
C GLY A 155 -10.70 1.40 3.71
N PHE A 156 -9.99 2.45 4.14
CA PHE A 156 -8.54 2.56 4.04
C PHE A 156 -7.96 2.99 5.38
N THR A 157 -6.97 2.25 5.90
CA THR A 157 -6.30 2.59 7.15
C THR A 157 -4.79 2.74 6.93
N MET A 158 -4.26 3.89 7.31
CA MET A 158 -2.82 4.11 7.42
C MET A 158 -2.39 3.91 8.86
N LEU A 159 -1.36 3.10 9.07
CA LEU A 159 -0.81 2.76 10.38
C LEU A 159 0.54 3.43 10.59
N GLU A 160 0.76 3.97 11.77
CA GLU A 160 2.04 4.54 12.17
C GLU A 160 2.33 4.16 13.62
N GLN A 161 3.56 3.72 13.87
CA GLN A 161 4.01 3.29 15.20
C GLN A 161 4.64 4.43 15.99
N ASP A 162 5.38 5.31 15.32
CA ASP A 162 6.04 6.45 15.96
C ASP A 162 5.02 7.55 16.32
N ASP A 163 5.09 8.01 17.58
CA ASP A 163 4.14 9.00 18.11
C ASP A 163 4.25 10.38 17.44
N ALA A 164 5.47 10.79 17.08
CA ALA A 164 5.69 12.09 16.45
C ALA A 164 5.19 12.04 14.99
N ALA A 165 5.57 11.00 14.24
CA ALA A 165 5.09 10.78 12.88
C ALA A 165 3.57 10.63 12.82
N TYR A 166 2.97 9.87 13.76
CA TYR A 166 1.51 9.72 13.84
C TYR A 166 0.76 11.05 13.99
N LYS A 167 1.26 11.94 14.88
CA LYS A 167 0.65 13.27 15.07
C LYS A 167 0.71 14.11 13.79
N LEU A 168 1.87 14.09 13.11
CA LEU A 168 2.08 14.82 11.85
C LEU A 168 1.15 14.29 10.74
N ILE A 169 1.13 12.99 10.54
CA ILE A 169 0.30 12.33 9.52
C ILE A 169 -1.19 12.61 9.77
N ARG A 170 -1.65 12.53 11.02
CA ARG A 170 -3.05 12.76 11.37
C ARG A 170 -3.50 14.19 11.10
N THR A 171 -2.59 15.15 11.10
CA THR A 171 -2.92 16.56 10.83
C THR A 171 -2.96 16.82 9.31
N ALA A 172 -2.19 16.07 8.53
CA ALA A 172 -2.00 16.27 7.09
C ALA A 172 -2.99 15.48 6.22
N ALA A 173 -3.42 14.29 6.65
CA ALA A 173 -4.27 13.37 5.88
C ALA A 173 -5.73 13.38 6.33
#